data_50227a25a597ad2a709f17fc11ab0773
#
_entry.id   50227a25a597ad2a709f17fc11ab0773
#
_cell.length_a   1.000
_cell.length_b   1.000
_cell.length_c   1.000
_cell.angle_alpha   90.00
_cell.angle_beta   90.00
_cell.angle_gamma   90.00
#
_symmetry.space_group_name_H-M   'P 1'
#
loop_
_entity.id
_entity.type
_entity.pdbx_description
1 polymer ?
#
loop_
_entity_poly.entity_id
_entity_poly.type
_entity_poly.pdbx_seq_one_letter_code
_entity_poly.pdbx_strand_id
1 'polypeptide(L)'
;MGATDRPIHVIVNPAKFDGDTSGVRAEVEAAVVQFHGALPVWAETTEDDPGFGQTRAAVEAGAGIVCALGGDGTVRAVASELARLMRDREPEGRVALGLLPGGTGNLLARNLGVPHTDLAEAVRVAWTGEDRRIDLGWARLDGGEAEGFVVMAGLGFDAAVMDDAPEGLKDKVGWAAYVVAAARNLRGEPFSLGLAVDGHREEREARMVVVGNCGALQGGIELAPDAQIDDGILDTVVLTPSSLAEWAAVAKDVALKRGSSGGEEGDDDVVCRARGSRVAVTVSPAQLVEVDGDVLREA
;
A
#
# COMPACT_ATOMS: atom_id res chain seq x y z
N MET A 1 24.76 10.63 -15.34
CA MET A 1 25.28 9.98 -14.11
C MET A 1 24.70 8.59 -14.10
N GLY A 2 25.54 7.54 -14.03
CA GLY A 2 25.04 6.18 -13.86
C GLY A 2 24.34 6.02 -12.50
N ALA A 3 23.44 5.05 -12.36
CA ALA A 3 22.70 4.81 -11.11
C ALA A 3 23.62 4.61 -9.88
N THR A 4 24.86 4.19 -10.09
CA THR A 4 25.88 3.93 -9.05
C THR A 4 26.51 5.18 -8.42
N ASP A 5 26.31 6.39 -8.98
CA ASP A 5 26.94 7.63 -8.48
C ASP A 5 25.99 8.47 -7.59
N ARG A 6 24.76 8.05 -7.39
CA ARG A 6 23.80 8.78 -6.54
C ARG A 6 24.03 8.46 -5.05
N PRO A 7 24.13 9.49 -4.17
CA PRO A 7 24.18 9.25 -2.73
C PRO A 7 22.93 8.50 -2.25
N ILE A 8 23.11 7.42 -1.51
CA ILE A 8 22.03 6.57 -1.03
C ILE A 8 21.92 6.67 0.47
N HIS A 9 20.70 6.92 0.94
CA HIS A 9 20.34 6.90 2.35
C HIS A 9 19.38 5.75 2.60
N VAL A 10 19.61 4.97 3.66
CA VAL A 10 18.73 3.89 4.09
C VAL A 10 18.08 4.26 5.41
N ILE A 11 16.75 4.32 5.40
CA ILE A 11 15.93 4.51 6.59
C ILE A 11 15.47 3.14 7.05
N VAL A 12 15.96 2.69 8.20
CA VAL A 12 15.66 1.36 8.76
C VAL A 12 14.70 1.50 9.94
N ASN A 13 13.72 0.58 10.02
CA ASN A 13 12.83 0.47 11.17
C ASN A 13 13.37 -0.60 12.16
N PRO A 14 13.95 -0.20 13.30
CA PRO A 14 14.53 -1.13 14.25
C PRO A 14 13.53 -2.16 14.81
N ALA A 15 12.25 -1.79 14.93
CA ALA A 15 11.21 -2.69 15.45
C ALA A 15 11.00 -3.95 14.60
N LYS A 16 11.47 -3.95 13.34
CA LYS A 16 11.43 -5.13 12.46
C LYS A 16 12.62 -6.06 12.66
N PHE A 17 13.58 -5.69 13.50
CA PHE A 17 14.83 -6.41 13.76
C PHE A 17 15.11 -6.51 15.26
N ASP A 18 14.07 -6.67 16.08
CA ASP A 18 14.14 -6.83 17.54
C ASP A 18 14.93 -5.69 18.24
N GLY A 19 14.97 -4.50 17.63
CA GLY A 19 15.69 -3.33 18.13
C GLY A 19 17.19 -3.29 17.77
N ASP A 20 17.74 -4.35 17.15
CA ASP A 20 19.14 -4.40 16.71
C ASP A 20 19.24 -4.45 15.17
N THR A 21 19.66 -3.34 14.59
CA THR A 21 19.82 -3.19 13.14
C THR A 21 21.20 -3.61 12.63
N SER A 22 22.13 -4.00 13.51
CA SER A 22 23.54 -4.27 13.14
C SER A 22 23.67 -5.42 12.12
N GLY A 23 22.90 -6.48 12.29
CA GLY A 23 22.89 -7.63 11.40
C GLY A 23 22.41 -7.28 9.99
N VAL A 24 21.27 -6.61 9.88
CA VAL A 24 20.69 -6.23 8.57
C VAL A 24 21.54 -5.16 7.87
N ARG A 25 22.15 -4.24 8.61
CA ARG A 25 23.11 -3.27 8.04
C ARG A 25 24.31 -3.99 7.42
N ALA A 26 24.91 -4.94 8.14
CA ALA A 26 26.02 -5.72 7.64
C ALA A 26 25.63 -6.53 6.37
N GLU A 27 24.41 -7.07 6.30
CA GLU A 27 23.91 -7.77 5.14
C GLU A 27 23.76 -6.84 3.92
N VAL A 28 23.16 -5.66 4.09
CA VAL A 28 23.04 -4.64 3.04
C VAL A 28 24.41 -4.20 2.56
N GLU A 29 25.33 -3.88 3.46
CA GLU A 29 26.67 -3.41 3.12
C GLU A 29 27.48 -4.51 2.39
N ALA A 30 27.35 -5.75 2.82
CA ALA A 30 27.97 -6.88 2.14
C ALA A 30 27.44 -7.07 0.70
N ALA A 31 26.13 -6.89 0.50
CA ALA A 31 25.54 -6.93 -0.83
C ALA A 31 26.05 -5.78 -1.70
N VAL A 32 26.13 -4.55 -1.16
CA VAL A 32 26.64 -3.36 -1.88
C VAL A 32 28.09 -3.56 -2.34
N VAL A 33 28.94 -4.14 -1.50
CA VAL A 33 30.35 -4.39 -1.82
C VAL A 33 30.50 -5.34 -3.02
N GLN A 34 29.59 -6.29 -3.22
CA GLN A 34 29.67 -7.27 -4.32
C GLN A 34 29.60 -6.62 -5.71
N PHE A 35 28.91 -5.48 -5.86
CA PHE A 35 28.85 -4.75 -7.13
C PHE A 35 29.60 -3.40 -7.10
N HIS A 36 30.51 -3.24 -6.13
CA HIS A 36 31.35 -2.05 -5.96
C HIS A 36 30.55 -0.75 -5.78
N GLY A 37 29.36 -0.84 -5.18
CA GLY A 37 28.53 0.30 -4.87
C GLY A 37 29.07 1.14 -3.69
N ALA A 38 28.64 2.39 -3.60
CA ALA A 38 28.91 3.22 -2.44
C ALA A 38 28.08 2.76 -1.24
N LEU A 39 28.69 2.70 -0.05
CA LEU A 39 27.96 2.37 1.18
C LEU A 39 26.92 3.46 1.49
N PRO A 40 25.76 3.06 2.03
CA PRO A 40 24.70 3.99 2.33
C PRO A 40 24.95 4.80 3.60
N VAL A 41 24.29 5.94 3.69
CA VAL A 41 24.10 6.66 4.95
C VAL A 41 22.86 6.09 5.65
N TRP A 42 23.00 5.77 6.93
CA TRP A 42 21.94 5.14 7.71
C TRP A 42 21.19 6.14 8.59
N ALA A 43 19.86 5.95 8.67
CA ALA A 43 19.00 6.61 9.65
C ALA A 43 18.00 5.58 10.21
N GLU A 44 17.60 5.73 11.47
CA GLU A 44 16.62 4.86 12.11
C GLU A 44 15.30 5.60 12.30
N THR A 45 14.19 4.89 12.13
CA THR A 45 12.88 5.38 12.52
C THR A 45 12.72 5.32 14.02
N THR A 46 11.76 6.08 14.54
CA THR A 46 11.34 6.02 15.93
C THR A 46 9.84 5.71 15.99
N GLU A 47 9.29 5.47 17.18
CA GLU A 47 7.87 5.27 17.37
C GLU A 47 7.07 6.51 16.95
N ASP A 48 7.58 7.71 17.25
CA ASP A 48 6.95 8.99 16.91
C ASP A 48 7.20 9.46 15.47
N ASP A 49 8.21 8.90 14.80
CA ASP A 49 8.56 9.28 13.41
C ASP A 49 8.90 8.02 12.59
N PRO A 50 7.92 7.49 11.84
CA PRO A 50 8.08 6.26 11.05
C PRO A 50 8.90 6.45 9.76
N GLY A 51 9.49 7.63 9.53
CA GLY A 51 10.35 7.89 8.38
C GLY A 51 10.23 9.29 7.75
N PHE A 52 9.32 10.13 8.20
CA PHE A 52 9.09 11.45 7.59
C PHE A 52 10.30 12.39 7.80
N GLY A 53 10.74 12.58 9.03
CA GLY A 53 11.86 13.45 9.36
C GLY A 53 13.18 12.93 8.80
N GLN A 54 13.41 11.62 8.86
CA GLN A 54 14.60 10.99 8.29
C GLN A 54 14.67 11.17 6.77
N THR A 55 13.52 11.07 6.08
CA THR A 55 13.44 11.31 4.63
C THR A 55 13.78 12.76 4.30
N ARG A 56 13.23 13.71 5.05
CA ARG A 56 13.53 15.14 4.88
C ARG A 56 15.01 15.42 5.06
N ALA A 57 15.60 14.92 6.15
CA ALA A 57 17.03 15.07 6.43
C ALA A 57 17.90 14.44 5.33
N ALA A 58 17.54 13.27 4.81
CA ALA A 58 18.24 12.62 3.72
C ALA A 58 18.22 13.47 2.43
N VAL A 59 17.05 14.01 2.07
CA VAL A 59 16.89 14.87 0.90
C VAL A 59 17.67 16.17 1.05
N GLU A 60 17.69 16.79 2.24
CA GLU A 60 18.48 17.98 2.55
C GLU A 60 19.99 17.71 2.50
N ALA A 61 20.41 16.50 2.87
CA ALA A 61 21.80 16.05 2.76
C ALA A 61 22.21 15.67 1.32
N GLY A 62 21.31 15.79 0.34
CA GLY A 62 21.61 15.56 -1.08
C GLY A 62 21.46 14.10 -1.51
N ALA A 63 20.64 13.32 -0.83
CA ALA A 63 20.31 11.96 -1.28
C ALA A 63 19.80 11.95 -2.72
N GLY A 64 20.28 11.03 -3.53
CA GLY A 64 19.74 10.72 -4.84
C GLY A 64 18.75 9.55 -4.81
N ILE A 65 18.92 8.69 -3.80
CA ILE A 65 18.00 7.59 -3.49
C ILE A 65 17.79 7.54 -1.97
N VAL A 66 16.53 7.39 -1.55
CA VAL A 66 16.16 7.10 -0.16
C VAL A 66 15.50 5.73 -0.14
N CYS A 67 16.15 4.78 0.52
CA CYS A 67 15.64 3.42 0.67
C CYS A 67 14.85 3.28 1.98
N ALA A 68 13.68 2.68 1.90
CA ALA A 68 12.91 2.26 3.06
C ALA A 68 13.21 0.79 3.36
N LEU A 69 13.85 0.52 4.51
CA LEU A 69 14.12 -0.82 5.04
C LEU A 69 13.22 -1.07 6.25
N GLY A 70 12.05 -1.63 5.99
CA GLY A 70 11.02 -1.81 7.01
C GLY A 70 9.78 -2.50 6.45
N GLY A 71 8.66 -2.34 7.14
CA GLY A 71 7.34 -2.78 6.67
C GLY A 71 6.62 -1.70 5.85
N ASP A 72 5.36 -1.99 5.50
CA ASP A 72 4.54 -1.14 4.63
C ASP A 72 4.37 0.29 5.21
N GLY A 73 4.22 0.45 6.52
CA GLY A 73 4.15 1.77 7.17
C GLY A 73 5.41 2.61 7.00
N THR A 74 6.61 2.02 7.07
CA THR A 74 7.88 2.73 6.79
C THR A 74 7.95 3.12 5.32
N VAL A 75 7.59 2.21 4.41
CA VAL A 75 7.54 2.48 2.97
C VAL A 75 6.58 3.63 2.68
N ARG A 76 5.38 3.60 3.26
CA ARG A 76 4.37 4.66 3.13
C ARG A 76 4.87 6.02 3.62
N ALA A 77 5.51 6.07 4.78
CA ALA A 77 6.05 7.32 5.34
C ALA A 77 7.12 7.93 4.44
N VAL A 78 8.10 7.13 4.01
CA VAL A 78 9.16 7.57 3.10
C VAL A 78 8.59 8.02 1.75
N ALA A 79 7.70 7.22 1.14
CA ALA A 79 7.08 7.54 -0.14
C ALA A 79 6.27 8.85 -0.07
N SER A 80 5.47 9.02 0.98
CA SER A 80 4.63 10.21 1.19
C SER A 80 5.48 11.47 1.34
N GLU A 81 6.55 11.41 2.14
CA GLU A 81 7.41 12.58 2.32
C GLU A 81 8.22 12.89 1.04
N LEU A 82 8.74 11.88 0.35
CA LEU A 82 9.38 12.08 -0.95
C LEU A 82 8.41 12.74 -1.94
N ALA A 83 7.17 12.27 -2.02
CA ALA A 83 6.18 12.86 -2.91
C ALA A 83 5.87 14.33 -2.58
N ARG A 84 5.81 14.69 -1.28
CA ARG A 84 5.67 16.09 -0.84
C ARG A 84 6.85 16.95 -1.26
N LEU A 85 8.05 16.45 -1.00
CA LEU A 85 9.29 17.17 -1.27
C LEU A 85 9.62 17.27 -2.77
N MET A 86 9.15 16.31 -3.57
CA MET A 86 9.43 16.24 -5.02
C MET A 86 8.34 16.86 -5.90
N ARG A 87 7.23 17.30 -5.30
CA ARG A 87 6.06 17.82 -6.05
C ARG A 87 6.43 18.87 -7.09
N ASP A 88 7.25 19.83 -6.70
CA ASP A 88 7.60 21.01 -7.51
C ASP A 88 9.04 20.94 -8.04
N ARG A 89 9.68 19.75 -7.95
CA ARG A 89 11.05 19.58 -8.47
C ARG A 89 11.03 19.10 -9.91
N GLU A 90 11.98 19.62 -10.69
CA GLU A 90 12.25 19.12 -12.04
C GLU A 90 12.70 17.64 -11.99
N PRO A 91 12.46 16.86 -13.06
CA PRO A 91 12.75 15.42 -13.07
C PRO A 91 14.19 15.06 -12.68
N GLU A 92 15.16 15.89 -13.10
CA GLU A 92 16.59 15.68 -12.84
C GLU A 92 16.99 15.90 -11.38
N GLY A 93 16.18 16.63 -10.63
CA GLY A 93 16.38 16.90 -9.19
C GLY A 93 15.56 15.99 -8.28
N ARG A 94 14.87 14.98 -8.83
CA ARG A 94 14.05 14.07 -8.04
C ARG A 94 14.88 13.00 -7.35
N VAL A 95 14.48 12.67 -6.14
CA VAL A 95 15.05 11.60 -5.34
C VAL A 95 14.21 10.35 -5.52
N ALA A 96 14.84 9.22 -5.80
CA ALA A 96 14.14 7.95 -5.98
C ALA A 96 13.87 7.27 -4.63
N LEU A 97 12.77 6.50 -4.57
CA LEU A 97 12.47 5.57 -3.49
C LEU A 97 13.10 4.21 -3.79
N GLY A 98 13.95 3.71 -2.90
CA GLY A 98 14.41 2.33 -2.90
C GLY A 98 13.56 1.47 -1.96
N LEU A 99 13.24 0.25 -2.36
CA LEU A 99 12.46 -0.69 -1.56
C LEU A 99 13.35 -1.82 -1.06
N LEU A 100 13.55 -1.88 0.25
CA LEU A 100 14.29 -2.95 0.90
C LEU A 100 13.33 -3.69 1.85
N PRO A 101 13.03 -4.98 1.59
CA PRO A 101 12.03 -5.72 2.36
C PRO A 101 12.49 -5.96 3.79
N GLY A 102 11.73 -5.49 4.76
CA GLY A 102 11.96 -5.71 6.19
C GLY A 102 10.68 -6.09 6.94
N GLY A 103 9.57 -6.19 6.22
CA GLY A 103 8.25 -6.56 6.77
C GLY A 103 7.71 -7.87 6.20
N THR A 104 6.55 -8.28 6.70
CA THR A 104 5.85 -9.49 6.23
C THR A 104 5.04 -9.21 4.95
N GLY A 105 4.38 -8.05 4.86
CA GLY A 105 3.51 -7.68 3.73
C GLY A 105 4.29 -7.31 2.48
N ASN A 106 5.13 -6.30 2.58
CA ASN A 106 5.92 -5.72 1.48
C ASN A 106 5.06 -5.46 0.23
N LEU A 107 3.89 -4.84 0.44
CA LEU A 107 2.83 -4.76 -0.57
C LEU A 107 3.26 -3.99 -1.82
N LEU A 108 3.92 -2.85 -1.63
CA LEU A 108 4.39 -2.06 -2.77
C LEU A 108 5.45 -2.82 -3.58
N ALA A 109 6.40 -3.48 -2.91
CA ALA A 109 7.43 -4.27 -3.60
C ALA A 109 6.81 -5.41 -4.42
N ARG A 110 5.79 -6.09 -3.88
CA ARG A 110 5.04 -7.14 -4.59
C ARG A 110 4.32 -6.59 -5.82
N ASN A 111 3.59 -5.48 -5.69
CA ASN A 111 2.88 -4.86 -6.80
C ASN A 111 3.82 -4.39 -7.93
N LEU A 112 5.02 -3.94 -7.56
CA LEU A 112 6.04 -3.52 -8.54
C LEU A 112 6.90 -4.65 -9.09
N GLY A 113 6.75 -5.89 -8.58
CA GLY A 113 7.61 -7.02 -8.95
C GLY A 113 9.06 -6.86 -8.49
N VAL A 114 9.30 -6.02 -7.47
CA VAL A 114 10.62 -5.86 -6.84
C VAL A 114 10.87 -7.05 -5.90
N PRO A 115 12.13 -7.57 -5.80
CA PRO A 115 12.46 -8.62 -4.85
C PRO A 115 12.02 -8.27 -3.43
N HIS A 116 11.24 -9.15 -2.82
CA HIS A 116 10.64 -8.89 -1.48
C HIS A 116 10.92 -10.01 -0.47
N THR A 117 11.64 -11.04 -0.90
CA THR A 117 12.08 -12.18 -0.06
C THR A 117 13.59 -12.36 -0.06
N ASP A 118 14.32 -11.62 -0.91
CA ASP A 118 15.76 -11.64 -1.04
C ASP A 118 16.28 -10.20 -0.88
N LEU A 119 16.86 -9.91 0.28
CA LEU A 119 17.35 -8.57 0.60
C LEU A 119 18.56 -8.19 -0.28
N ALA A 120 19.46 -9.12 -0.56
CA ALA A 120 20.63 -8.83 -1.38
C ALA A 120 20.23 -8.46 -2.82
N GLU A 121 19.26 -9.16 -3.39
CA GLU A 121 18.73 -8.82 -4.70
C GLU A 121 17.93 -7.50 -4.69
N ALA A 122 17.17 -7.21 -3.64
CA ALA A 122 16.51 -5.92 -3.48
C ALA A 122 17.51 -4.76 -3.41
N VAL A 123 18.60 -4.95 -2.68
CA VAL A 123 19.73 -3.99 -2.63
C VAL A 123 20.30 -3.78 -4.02
N ARG A 124 20.57 -4.86 -4.78
CA ARG A 124 21.07 -4.76 -6.14
C ARG A 124 20.13 -3.93 -7.02
N VAL A 125 18.82 -4.18 -6.95
CA VAL A 125 17.83 -3.41 -7.72
C VAL A 125 17.82 -1.94 -7.29
N ALA A 126 17.85 -1.64 -6.00
CA ALA A 126 17.83 -0.26 -5.51
C ALA A 126 19.10 0.54 -5.91
N TRP A 127 20.25 -0.10 -6.02
CA TRP A 127 21.50 0.57 -6.38
C TRP A 127 21.77 0.65 -7.88
N THR A 128 21.29 -0.34 -8.66
CA THR A 128 21.67 -0.51 -10.08
C THR A 128 20.49 -0.55 -11.04
N GLY A 129 19.26 -0.58 -10.53
CA GLY A 129 18.06 -0.64 -11.34
C GLY A 129 17.71 0.69 -12.02
N GLU A 130 16.71 0.64 -12.87
CA GLU A 130 16.14 1.82 -13.51
C GLU A 130 15.01 2.39 -12.68
N ASP A 131 14.92 3.72 -12.64
CA ASP A 131 13.84 4.41 -11.95
C ASP A 131 12.52 4.28 -12.75
N ARG A 132 11.44 3.93 -12.06
CA ARG A 132 10.08 3.94 -12.59
C ARG A 132 9.26 5.00 -11.86
N ARG A 133 8.45 5.75 -12.59
CA ARG A 133 7.46 6.64 -11.98
C ARG A 133 6.26 5.82 -11.55
N ILE A 134 5.76 6.13 -10.37
CA ILE A 134 4.53 5.57 -9.84
C ILE A 134 3.67 6.69 -9.27
N ASP A 135 2.39 6.43 -9.16
CA ASP A 135 1.44 7.32 -8.49
C ASP A 135 1.44 7.11 -6.98
N LEU A 136 0.99 8.10 -6.27
CA LEU A 136 0.72 8.05 -4.84
C LEU A 136 -0.67 8.59 -4.59
N GLY A 137 -1.53 7.81 -3.96
CA GLY A 137 -2.83 8.25 -3.53
C GLY A 137 -2.75 9.17 -2.30
N TRP A 138 -3.71 10.07 -2.15
CA TRP A 138 -3.83 10.97 -1.00
C TRP A 138 -5.24 10.91 -0.43
N ALA A 139 -5.37 10.42 0.78
CA ALA A 139 -6.62 10.41 1.53
C ALA A 139 -6.70 11.60 2.47
N ARG A 140 -7.87 12.26 2.53
CA ARG A 140 -8.13 13.35 3.49
C ARG A 140 -9.43 13.06 4.20
N LEU A 141 -9.36 12.88 5.51
CA LEU A 141 -10.50 12.58 6.37
C LEU A 141 -11.00 13.87 7.00
N ASP A 142 -12.30 14.17 6.83
CA ASP A 142 -13.02 15.29 7.46
C ASP A 142 -12.32 16.65 7.37
N GLY A 143 -11.67 16.92 6.23
CA GLY A 143 -10.95 18.18 6.02
C GLY A 143 -9.62 18.29 6.78
N GLY A 144 -9.16 17.22 7.44
CA GLY A 144 -7.86 17.16 8.10
C GLY A 144 -6.68 17.19 7.14
N GLU A 145 -5.50 16.83 7.63
CA GLU A 145 -4.31 16.70 6.79
C GLU A 145 -4.44 15.51 5.83
N ALA A 146 -3.80 15.61 4.69
CA ALA A 146 -3.80 14.55 3.71
C ALA A 146 -2.73 13.50 4.04
N GLU A 147 -3.15 12.25 4.11
CA GLU A 147 -2.30 11.09 4.32
C GLU A 147 -2.02 10.41 2.97
N GLY A 148 -0.74 10.12 2.69
CA GLY A 148 -0.35 9.40 1.50
C GLY A 148 -0.59 7.90 1.65
N PHE A 149 -0.96 7.23 0.55
CA PHE A 149 -1.00 5.78 0.47
C PHE A 149 -0.39 5.29 -0.84
N VAL A 150 0.31 4.19 -0.76
CA VAL A 150 0.99 3.59 -1.93
C VAL A 150 0.19 2.45 -2.53
N VAL A 151 -0.64 1.78 -1.73
CA VAL A 151 -1.43 0.61 -2.16
C VAL A 151 -2.92 0.93 -2.14
N MET A 152 -3.48 1.26 -0.97
CA MET A 152 -4.91 1.50 -0.83
C MET A 152 -5.28 2.34 0.38
N ALA A 153 -6.46 2.96 0.29
CA ALA A 153 -7.24 3.42 1.44
C ALA A 153 -8.56 2.64 1.47
N GLY A 154 -9.05 2.32 2.66
CA GLY A 154 -10.28 1.53 2.80
C GLY A 154 -11.08 1.90 4.04
N LEU A 155 -12.36 1.53 4.05
CA LEU A 155 -13.25 1.65 5.18
C LEU A 155 -14.27 0.50 5.21
N GLY A 156 -14.86 0.27 6.39
CA GLY A 156 -15.75 -0.87 6.61
C GLY A 156 -15.01 -2.18 6.89
N PHE A 157 -13.68 -2.12 7.08
CA PHE A 157 -12.91 -3.23 7.61
C PHE A 157 -13.10 -3.27 9.13
N ASP A 158 -13.63 -4.38 9.63
CA ASP A 158 -13.63 -4.58 11.07
C ASP A 158 -12.19 -4.92 11.50
N ALA A 159 -11.56 -4.03 12.28
CA ALA A 159 -10.22 -4.23 12.83
C ALA A 159 -10.11 -5.58 13.60
N ALA A 160 -11.21 -6.04 14.20
CA ALA A 160 -11.26 -7.34 14.87
C ALA A 160 -11.04 -8.53 13.92
N VAL A 161 -11.36 -8.37 12.62
CA VAL A 161 -11.13 -9.43 11.60
C VAL A 161 -9.66 -9.52 11.21
N MET A 162 -8.94 -8.40 11.28
CA MET A 162 -7.50 -8.35 10.98
C MET A 162 -6.67 -8.99 12.11
N ASP A 163 -7.13 -8.85 13.36
CA ASP A 163 -6.42 -9.36 14.55
C ASP A 163 -6.68 -10.86 14.81
N ASP A 164 -7.88 -11.35 14.53
CA ASP A 164 -8.30 -12.73 14.86
C ASP A 164 -7.88 -13.78 13.82
N ALA A 165 -7.24 -13.43 12.72
CA ALA A 165 -6.77 -14.41 11.75
C ALA A 165 -5.52 -15.15 12.26
N PRO A 166 -5.63 -16.46 12.64
CA PRO A 166 -4.50 -17.23 13.16
C PRO A 166 -3.34 -17.21 12.15
N GLU A 167 -2.14 -16.90 12.62
CA GLU A 167 -0.92 -16.82 11.78
C GLU A 167 -0.65 -18.11 10.97
N GLY A 168 -1.11 -19.27 11.44
CA GLY A 168 -0.99 -20.54 10.74
C GLY A 168 -2.04 -20.82 9.66
N LEU A 169 -3.11 -20.00 9.55
CA LEU A 169 -4.14 -20.16 8.52
C LEU A 169 -3.79 -19.36 7.25
N LYS A 170 -2.98 -18.30 7.39
CA LYS A 170 -2.52 -17.45 6.30
C LYS A 170 -1.73 -18.21 5.23
N ASP A 171 -0.97 -19.24 5.65
CA ASP A 171 -0.06 -19.97 4.77
C ASP A 171 -0.67 -21.20 4.08
N LYS A 172 -1.76 -21.79 4.59
CA LYS A 172 -2.22 -23.14 4.19
C LYS A 172 -3.56 -23.20 3.47
N VAL A 173 -4.43 -22.22 3.59
CA VAL A 173 -5.82 -22.33 3.10
C VAL A 173 -6.17 -21.26 2.09
N GLY A 174 -5.28 -20.35 1.82
CA GLY A 174 -5.48 -19.30 0.84
C GLY A 174 -6.58 -18.29 1.25
N TRP A 175 -6.62 -17.21 0.52
CA TRP A 175 -7.50 -16.06 0.74
C TRP A 175 -9.01 -16.43 0.80
N ALA A 176 -9.48 -17.45 0.07
CA ALA A 176 -10.89 -17.83 0.09
C ALA A 176 -11.39 -18.25 1.49
N ALA A 177 -10.53 -18.88 2.30
CA ALA A 177 -10.87 -19.20 3.69
C ALA A 177 -10.82 -17.95 4.60
N TYR A 178 -9.95 -16.99 4.29
CA TYR A 178 -9.91 -15.69 4.97
C TYR A 178 -11.20 -14.90 4.73
N VAL A 179 -11.68 -14.82 3.49
CA VAL A 179 -12.96 -14.16 3.16
C VAL A 179 -14.14 -14.88 3.83
N VAL A 180 -14.12 -16.21 3.88
CA VAL A 180 -15.17 -16.98 4.57
C VAL A 180 -15.09 -16.80 6.10
N ALA A 181 -13.91 -16.70 6.67
CA ALA A 181 -13.72 -16.39 8.11
C ALA A 181 -14.13 -14.95 8.41
N ALA A 182 -13.72 -14.00 7.56
CA ALA A 182 -14.17 -12.62 7.60
C ALA A 182 -15.69 -12.52 7.44
N ALA A 183 -16.28 -13.24 6.49
CA ALA A 183 -17.74 -13.30 6.31
C ALA A 183 -18.50 -13.90 7.50
N ARG A 184 -17.88 -14.80 8.27
CA ARG A 184 -18.45 -15.32 9.51
C ARG A 184 -18.36 -14.35 10.67
N ASN A 185 -17.35 -13.50 10.68
CA ASN A 185 -17.10 -12.48 11.71
C ASN A 185 -17.61 -11.10 11.31
N LEU A 186 -17.94 -10.87 10.02
CA LEU A 186 -18.54 -9.63 9.54
C LEU A 186 -19.98 -9.49 10.04
N ARG A 187 -20.09 -9.22 11.34
CA ARG A 187 -21.33 -8.75 11.97
C ARG A 187 -21.57 -7.26 11.78
N GLY A 188 -20.69 -6.58 11.04
CA GLY A 188 -20.86 -5.18 10.70
C GLY A 188 -22.19 -4.97 9.96
N GLU A 189 -23.03 -4.07 10.46
CA GLU A 189 -24.22 -3.66 9.74
C GLU A 189 -23.80 -2.91 8.48
N PRO A 190 -24.57 -3.01 7.37
CA PRO A 190 -24.34 -2.15 6.20
C PRO A 190 -24.44 -0.69 6.64
N PHE A 191 -23.62 0.14 6.01
CA PHE A 191 -23.66 1.59 6.20
C PHE A 191 -24.11 2.28 4.92
N SER A 192 -24.76 3.44 5.07
CA SER A 192 -25.11 4.27 3.92
C SER A 192 -23.86 4.91 3.36
N LEU A 193 -23.66 4.78 2.06
CA LEU A 193 -22.52 5.28 1.30
C LEU A 193 -22.97 6.30 0.25
N GLY A 194 -22.42 7.52 0.34
CA GLY A 194 -22.38 8.44 -0.79
C GLY A 194 -21.02 8.35 -1.45
N LEU A 195 -20.96 7.93 -2.71
CA LEU A 195 -19.76 7.82 -3.50
C LEU A 195 -19.78 8.85 -4.64
N ALA A 196 -18.68 9.58 -4.83
CA ALA A 196 -18.50 10.42 -6.00
C ALA A 196 -17.13 10.15 -6.64
N VAL A 197 -17.12 9.75 -7.90
CA VAL A 197 -15.91 9.49 -8.70
C VAL A 197 -15.91 10.47 -9.88
N ASP A 198 -14.90 11.34 -9.93
CA ASP A 198 -14.76 12.41 -10.92
C ASP A 198 -16.04 13.24 -11.13
N GLY A 199 -16.83 13.42 -10.05
CA GLY A 199 -18.07 14.18 -10.02
C GLY A 199 -19.34 13.39 -10.29
N HIS A 200 -19.27 12.15 -10.76
CA HIS A 200 -20.41 11.23 -10.82
C HIS A 200 -20.75 10.75 -9.42
N ARG A 201 -22.00 10.95 -9.00
CA ARG A 201 -22.46 10.66 -7.63
C ARG A 201 -23.45 9.52 -7.65
N GLU A 202 -23.31 8.64 -6.67
CA GLU A 202 -24.28 7.59 -6.37
C GLU A 202 -24.43 7.43 -4.86
N GLU A 203 -25.60 6.95 -4.45
CA GLU A 203 -25.90 6.59 -3.06
C GLU A 203 -26.29 5.11 -3.04
N ARG A 204 -25.74 4.38 -2.08
CA ARG A 204 -26.03 2.95 -1.89
C ARG A 204 -25.75 2.51 -0.46
N GLU A 205 -26.16 1.31 -0.12
CA GLU A 205 -25.68 0.60 1.06
C GLU A 205 -24.33 -0.05 0.73
N ALA A 206 -23.41 -0.11 1.68
CA ALA A 206 -22.14 -0.77 1.54
C ALA A 206 -21.71 -1.46 2.84
N ARG A 207 -20.82 -2.44 2.74
CA ARG A 207 -20.14 -3.05 3.88
C ARG A 207 -18.65 -2.78 3.86
N MET A 208 -18.13 -2.47 2.68
CA MET A 208 -16.71 -2.19 2.50
C MET A 208 -16.52 -1.29 1.28
N VAL A 209 -15.62 -0.35 1.39
CA VAL A 209 -15.12 0.45 0.27
C VAL A 209 -13.60 0.38 0.28
N VAL A 210 -13.02 0.09 -0.86
CA VAL A 210 -11.57 0.14 -1.08
C VAL A 210 -11.28 1.08 -2.24
N VAL A 211 -10.36 1.99 -2.05
CA VAL A 211 -9.83 2.89 -3.07
C VAL A 211 -8.36 2.51 -3.28
N GLY A 212 -8.09 1.79 -4.34
CA GLY A 212 -6.78 1.23 -4.65
C GLY A 212 -5.97 2.11 -5.61
N ASN A 213 -4.69 2.20 -5.34
CA ASN A 213 -3.66 2.67 -6.26
C ASN A 213 -2.93 1.49 -6.92
N CYS A 214 -3.12 0.29 -6.36
CA CYS A 214 -2.57 -0.98 -6.84
C CYS A 214 -3.67 -2.05 -6.87
N GLY A 215 -3.52 -3.03 -7.75
CA GLY A 215 -4.48 -4.12 -7.90
C GLY A 215 -4.41 -5.18 -6.81
N ALA A 216 -3.21 -5.48 -6.32
CA ALA A 216 -3.00 -6.54 -5.35
C ALA A 216 -2.88 -6.00 -3.93
N LEU A 217 -3.68 -6.57 -3.05
CA LEU A 217 -3.69 -6.34 -1.61
C LEU A 217 -2.90 -7.42 -0.86
N GLN A 218 -2.90 -7.33 0.47
CA GLN A 218 -2.25 -8.31 1.33
C GLN A 218 -2.78 -9.74 1.07
N GLY A 219 -1.87 -10.72 1.07
CA GLY A 219 -2.21 -12.11 0.79
C GLY A 219 -2.40 -12.44 -0.71
N GLY A 220 -2.02 -11.53 -1.62
CA GLY A 220 -2.15 -11.76 -3.07
C GLY A 220 -3.58 -11.60 -3.60
N ILE A 221 -4.42 -10.92 -2.85
CA ILE A 221 -5.79 -10.60 -3.20
C ILE A 221 -5.78 -9.53 -4.29
N GLU A 222 -6.32 -9.80 -5.46
CA GLU A 222 -6.50 -8.81 -6.52
C GLU A 222 -7.96 -8.35 -6.55
N LEU A 223 -8.29 -7.29 -5.80
CA LEU A 223 -9.63 -6.68 -5.82
C LEU A 223 -9.86 -5.85 -7.07
N ALA A 224 -8.82 -5.24 -7.60
CA ALA A 224 -8.84 -4.42 -8.80
C ALA A 224 -7.77 -4.91 -9.78
N PRO A 225 -7.98 -6.04 -10.49
CA PRO A 225 -6.95 -6.63 -11.34
C PRO A 225 -6.55 -5.75 -12.54
N ASP A 226 -7.37 -4.75 -12.88
CA ASP A 226 -7.09 -3.78 -13.94
C ASP A 226 -6.35 -2.52 -13.44
N ALA A 227 -6.11 -2.40 -12.12
CA ALA A 227 -5.44 -1.24 -11.55
C ALA A 227 -3.98 -1.16 -11.98
N GLN A 228 -3.55 0.03 -12.37
CA GLN A 228 -2.19 0.33 -12.77
C GLN A 228 -1.62 1.42 -11.87
N ILE A 229 -0.44 1.19 -11.32
CA ILE A 229 0.18 2.07 -10.33
C ILE A 229 0.74 3.39 -10.93
N ASP A 230 0.64 3.59 -12.23
CA ASP A 230 1.25 4.71 -12.96
C ASP A 230 0.35 5.33 -14.03
N ASP A 231 -0.98 5.18 -13.92
CA ASP A 231 -1.96 5.71 -14.88
C ASP A 231 -2.72 6.96 -14.38
N GLY A 232 -2.42 7.43 -13.17
CA GLY A 232 -3.08 8.59 -12.55
C GLY A 232 -4.51 8.32 -12.08
N ILE A 233 -4.91 7.05 -12.00
CA ILE A 233 -6.27 6.61 -11.69
C ILE A 233 -6.31 5.84 -10.37
N LEU A 234 -7.37 6.04 -9.63
CA LEU A 234 -7.72 5.25 -8.46
C LEU A 234 -8.82 4.26 -8.83
N ASP A 235 -8.66 3.01 -8.45
CA ASP A 235 -9.65 1.96 -8.64
C ASP A 235 -10.48 1.79 -7.36
N THR A 236 -11.75 2.12 -7.45
CA THR A 236 -12.68 2.02 -6.32
C THR A 236 -13.48 0.73 -6.42
N VAL A 237 -13.52 -0.03 -5.34
CA VAL A 237 -14.32 -1.25 -5.21
C VAL A 237 -15.25 -1.10 -4.01
N VAL A 238 -16.54 -1.22 -4.25
CA VAL A 238 -17.58 -1.22 -3.21
C VAL A 238 -18.16 -2.62 -3.10
N LEU A 239 -18.21 -3.16 -1.88
CA LEU A 239 -18.76 -4.47 -1.59
C LEU A 239 -20.03 -4.34 -0.75
N THR A 240 -21.11 -5.02 -1.22
CA THR A 240 -22.44 -4.99 -0.60
C THR A 240 -23.01 -6.36 -0.27
N PRO A 241 -22.21 -7.41 0.02
CA PRO A 241 -22.74 -8.75 0.22
C PRO A 241 -23.66 -8.81 1.45
N SER A 242 -24.87 -9.36 1.26
CA SER A 242 -25.90 -9.51 2.28
C SER A 242 -25.96 -10.93 2.86
N SER A 243 -25.34 -11.90 2.18
CA SER A 243 -25.37 -13.31 2.53
C SER A 243 -24.00 -13.99 2.41
N LEU A 244 -23.84 -15.15 3.08
CA LEU A 244 -22.64 -15.98 2.93
C LEU A 244 -22.44 -16.47 1.49
N ALA A 245 -23.51 -16.66 0.73
CA ALA A 245 -23.42 -17.06 -0.67
C ALA A 245 -22.83 -15.95 -1.53
N GLU A 246 -23.20 -14.70 -1.29
CA GLU A 246 -22.64 -13.52 -1.97
C GLU A 246 -21.18 -13.30 -1.60
N TRP A 247 -20.83 -13.47 -0.33
CA TRP A 247 -19.42 -13.46 0.09
C TRP A 247 -18.58 -14.53 -0.62
N ALA A 248 -19.15 -15.74 -0.79
CA ALA A 248 -18.49 -16.80 -1.55
C ALA A 248 -18.37 -16.45 -3.05
N ALA A 249 -19.34 -15.73 -3.62
CA ALA A 249 -19.26 -15.20 -4.97
C ALA A 249 -18.15 -14.15 -5.12
N VAL A 250 -18.08 -13.17 -4.22
CA VAL A 250 -16.98 -12.20 -4.16
C VAL A 250 -15.62 -12.90 -4.08
N ALA A 251 -15.50 -13.89 -3.19
CA ALA A 251 -14.28 -14.68 -3.06
C ALA A 251 -13.89 -15.39 -4.36
N LYS A 252 -14.86 -15.94 -5.07
CA LYS A 252 -14.66 -16.62 -6.36
C LYS A 252 -14.23 -15.63 -7.44
N ASP A 253 -14.85 -14.46 -7.52
CA ASP A 253 -14.52 -13.44 -8.52
C ASP A 253 -13.09 -12.93 -8.34
N VAL A 254 -12.70 -12.67 -7.10
CA VAL A 254 -11.31 -12.30 -6.76
C VAL A 254 -10.34 -13.45 -7.09
N ALA A 255 -10.67 -14.70 -6.72
CA ALA A 255 -9.81 -15.84 -7.02
C ALA A 255 -9.64 -16.09 -8.54
N LEU A 256 -10.65 -15.73 -9.33
CA LEU A 256 -10.62 -15.84 -10.79
C LEU A 256 -10.05 -14.59 -11.47
N LYS A 257 -9.61 -13.58 -10.69
CA LYS A 257 -9.09 -12.29 -11.17
C LYS A 257 -10.01 -11.64 -12.22
N ARG A 258 -11.32 -11.67 -11.96
CA ARG A 258 -12.28 -11.04 -12.86
C ARG A 258 -12.18 -9.52 -12.69
N GLY A 259 -11.56 -8.87 -13.68
CA GLY A 259 -11.54 -7.42 -13.82
C GLY A 259 -12.88 -6.85 -14.25
N SER A 260 -12.93 -5.54 -14.37
CA SER A 260 -14.04 -4.80 -14.96
C SER A 260 -14.12 -4.96 -16.49
N SER A 261 -13.89 -6.18 -17.02
CA SER A 261 -14.05 -6.38 -18.47
C SER A 261 -15.48 -6.05 -18.85
N GLY A 262 -15.64 -4.89 -19.50
CA GLY A 262 -16.82 -4.26 -20.01
C GLY A 262 -17.97 -5.21 -20.34
N GLY A 263 -18.77 -5.48 -19.36
CA GLY A 263 -20.00 -6.21 -19.48
C GLY A 263 -21.08 -5.28 -18.99
N GLU A 264 -22.00 -5.03 -19.88
CA GLU A 264 -23.34 -4.49 -19.70
C GLU A 264 -23.79 -4.38 -18.24
N GLU A 265 -24.47 -3.30 -17.89
CA GLU A 265 -25.31 -3.11 -16.71
C GLU A 265 -26.11 -4.39 -16.40
N GLY A 266 -25.48 -5.36 -15.80
CA GLY A 266 -25.98 -6.66 -15.38
C GLY A 266 -25.67 -6.81 -13.91
N ASP A 267 -26.57 -6.34 -13.12
CA ASP A 267 -27.14 -6.87 -11.86
C ASP A 267 -26.25 -7.76 -10.95
N ASP A 268 -24.96 -7.48 -10.84
CA ASP A 268 -24.17 -7.91 -9.67
C ASP A 268 -24.05 -6.74 -8.70
N ASP A 269 -25.15 -6.45 -8.01
CA ASP A 269 -25.26 -5.42 -6.95
C ASP A 269 -24.23 -5.62 -5.83
N VAL A 270 -23.53 -6.74 -5.81
CA VAL A 270 -22.63 -7.16 -4.71
C VAL A 270 -21.23 -6.56 -4.83
N VAL A 271 -20.73 -6.35 -6.05
CA VAL A 271 -19.39 -5.77 -6.31
C VAL A 271 -19.52 -4.65 -7.34
N CYS A 272 -19.41 -3.42 -6.89
CA CYS A 272 -19.36 -2.28 -7.78
C CYS A 272 -17.92 -1.81 -7.95
N ARG A 273 -17.53 -1.49 -9.15
CA ARG A 273 -16.22 -0.94 -9.48
C ARG A 273 -16.36 0.39 -10.21
N ALA A 274 -15.53 1.35 -9.81
CA ALA A 274 -15.45 2.65 -10.46
C ALA A 274 -13.99 3.08 -10.56
N ARG A 275 -13.65 3.84 -11.59
CA ARG A 275 -12.29 4.34 -11.83
C ARG A 275 -12.32 5.84 -12.03
N GLY A 276 -11.40 6.54 -11.39
CA GLY A 276 -11.29 7.99 -11.54
C GLY A 276 -10.10 8.57 -10.80
N SER A 277 -9.74 9.78 -11.15
CA SER A 277 -8.61 10.49 -10.53
C SER A 277 -8.95 11.10 -9.18
N ARG A 278 -10.24 11.24 -8.87
CA ARG A 278 -10.76 11.81 -7.61
C ARG A 278 -11.95 11.01 -7.11
N VAL A 279 -11.81 10.53 -5.89
CA VAL A 279 -12.86 9.79 -5.20
C VAL A 279 -13.25 10.55 -3.94
N ALA A 280 -14.54 10.77 -3.73
CA ALA A 280 -15.08 11.29 -2.47
C ALA A 280 -16.07 10.28 -1.90
N VAL A 281 -15.92 10.02 -0.62
CA VAL A 281 -16.70 9.04 0.13
C VAL A 281 -17.36 9.76 1.32
N THR A 282 -18.64 9.50 1.50
CA THR A 282 -19.39 9.93 2.69
C THR A 282 -20.12 8.73 3.26
N VAL A 283 -20.03 8.51 4.55
CA VAL A 283 -20.61 7.33 5.20
C VAL A 283 -21.47 7.69 6.41
N SER A 284 -22.45 6.86 6.70
CA SER A 284 -23.26 6.96 7.92
C SER A 284 -23.73 5.55 8.34
N PRO A 285 -23.47 5.11 9.58
CA PRO A 285 -22.68 5.78 10.61
C PRO A 285 -21.18 5.85 10.27
N ALA A 286 -20.40 6.62 11.06
CA ALA A 286 -18.96 6.73 10.94
C ALA A 286 -18.28 5.35 10.90
N GLN A 287 -17.25 5.21 10.08
CA GLN A 287 -16.52 3.98 9.86
C GLN A 287 -15.02 4.16 10.17
N LEU A 288 -14.37 3.09 10.58
CA LEU A 288 -12.92 3.06 10.68
C LEU A 288 -12.31 3.15 9.27
N VAL A 289 -11.35 4.04 9.13
CA VAL A 289 -10.59 4.22 7.88
C VAL A 289 -9.18 3.70 8.07
N GLU A 290 -8.73 2.91 7.12
CA GLU A 290 -7.34 2.42 7.07
C GLU A 290 -6.64 2.92 5.81
N VAL A 291 -5.32 2.98 5.87
CA VAL A 291 -4.42 3.36 4.79
C VAL A 291 -3.21 2.44 4.81
N ASP A 292 -3.02 1.68 3.73
CA ASP A 292 -1.94 0.68 3.61
C ASP A 292 -1.84 -0.30 4.80
N GLY A 293 -2.99 -0.61 5.44
CA GLY A 293 -3.08 -1.51 6.59
C GLY A 293 -2.93 -0.84 7.95
N ASP A 294 -2.70 0.48 8.02
CA ASP A 294 -2.68 1.22 9.27
C ASP A 294 -4.04 1.90 9.49
N VAL A 295 -4.67 1.66 10.64
CA VAL A 295 -5.92 2.32 11.04
C VAL A 295 -5.62 3.78 11.38
N LEU A 296 -6.29 4.72 10.73
CA LEU A 296 -6.13 6.14 10.99
C LEU A 296 -7.09 6.61 12.09
N ARG A 297 -8.38 6.53 11.84
CA ARG A 297 -9.46 6.96 12.76
C ARG A 297 -10.84 6.63 12.17
N GLU A 298 -11.89 6.85 12.95
CA GLU A 298 -13.27 6.92 12.44
C GLU A 298 -13.49 8.21 11.64
N ALA A 299 -14.19 8.10 10.53
CA ALA A 299 -14.63 9.22 9.68
C ALA A 299 -16.10 9.07 9.28
#